data_8c25ec0c2f886a3d3e18b9380b7292fc
#
_entry.id   8c25ec0c2f886a3d3e18b9380b7292fc
#
_cell.length_a   1.000
_cell.length_b   1.000
_cell.length_c   1.000
_cell.angle_alpha   90.00
_cell.angle_beta   90.00
_cell.angle_gamma   90.00
#
_symmetry.space_group_name_H-M   'P 1'
#
loop_
_entity.id
_entity.type
_entity.pdbx_description
1 polymer ?
#
loop_
_entity_poly.entity_id
_entity_poly.type
_entity_poly.pdbx_seq_one_letter_code
_entity_poly.pdbx_strand_id
1 'polypeptide(L)'
;MISKLTDTVTLNNGVKMPRMGLGVWQVNEGREVEASVTAALRAGYRSIDTAAAYGNETGVGRAIKQSGIPRSELFITTKLWNAHHGYDAALRAHEASLNKLGLDFVDLYLIHWPVKGKYLETWRAFETLYKEGRIRAIGVSNFHIHHLRDVLDSFPTVPAVNQIELHPLMAQKELRAFCAQHGIQVEAWSPLMQGHLDLPALAGIANKHGKSPAQVVLRWDLQSGIVTIPKSVHERRIIENADVFDFELDASDMAAINALDRGRRFGPDPDNFNF
;
A
#
# COMPACT_ATOMS: atom_id res chain seq x y z
N MET A 1 -11.64 -3.30 17.50
CA MET A 1 -10.36 -4.05 17.56
C MET A 1 -10.06 -4.67 16.20
N ILE A 2 -8.80 -4.68 15.77
CA ILE A 2 -8.35 -5.39 14.55
C ILE A 2 -7.99 -6.81 15.00
N SER A 3 -8.74 -7.81 14.52
CA SER A 3 -8.74 -9.17 15.09
C SER A 3 -8.41 -10.27 14.08
N LYS A 4 -8.43 -9.97 12.78
CA LYS A 4 -8.17 -10.96 11.73
C LYS A 4 -7.68 -10.31 10.42
N LEU A 5 -7.00 -11.10 9.60
CA LEU A 5 -6.42 -10.68 8.32
C LEU A 5 -7.45 -10.09 7.32
N THR A 6 -8.70 -10.51 7.42
CA THR A 6 -9.79 -10.02 6.57
C THR A 6 -10.48 -8.74 7.09
N ASP A 7 -10.00 -8.17 8.20
CA ASP A 7 -10.53 -6.90 8.70
C ASP A 7 -10.23 -5.77 7.72
N THR A 8 -11.21 -4.88 7.53
CA THR A 8 -11.14 -3.79 6.56
C THR A 8 -11.18 -2.43 7.23
N VAL A 9 -10.71 -1.42 6.53
CA VAL A 9 -11.03 -0.01 6.77
C VAL A 9 -11.99 0.46 5.69
N THR A 10 -12.90 1.36 6.05
CA THR A 10 -13.79 1.99 5.07
C THR A 10 -13.14 3.28 4.59
N LEU A 11 -12.87 3.37 3.29
CA LEU A 11 -12.32 4.55 2.64
C LEU A 11 -13.36 5.68 2.59
N ASN A 12 -12.93 6.91 2.31
CA ASN A 12 -13.79 8.09 2.25
C ASN A 12 -14.94 7.99 1.23
N ASN A 13 -14.82 7.13 0.24
CA ASN A 13 -15.85 6.84 -0.77
C ASN A 13 -16.71 5.59 -0.46
N GLY A 14 -16.57 5.00 0.73
CA GLY A 14 -17.34 3.84 1.19
C GLY A 14 -16.77 2.48 0.79
N VAL A 15 -15.72 2.42 -0.02
CA VAL A 15 -15.05 1.17 -0.40
C VAL A 15 -14.34 0.57 0.81
N LYS A 16 -14.51 -0.74 1.03
CA LYS A 16 -13.81 -1.48 2.08
C LYS A 16 -12.47 -1.99 1.57
N MET A 17 -11.38 -1.58 2.23
CA MET A 17 -10.01 -1.96 1.93
C MET A 17 -9.46 -2.86 3.04
N PRO A 18 -8.89 -4.04 2.73
CA PRO A 18 -8.20 -4.86 3.74
C PRO A 18 -7.08 -4.08 4.43
N ARG A 19 -6.94 -4.26 5.75
CA ARG A 19 -5.92 -3.54 6.53
C ARG A 19 -4.50 -4.06 6.31
N MET A 20 -4.38 -5.26 5.73
CA MET A 20 -3.10 -5.85 5.36
C MET A 20 -3.18 -6.47 3.98
N GLY A 21 -2.16 -6.21 3.16
CA GLY A 21 -1.99 -6.77 1.83
C GLY A 21 -0.59 -7.31 1.59
N LEU A 22 -0.38 -7.95 0.45
CA LEU A 22 0.95 -8.33 -0.04
C LEU A 22 1.43 -7.29 -1.06
N GLY A 23 2.57 -6.64 -0.80
CA GLY A 23 3.30 -5.87 -1.80
C GLY A 23 4.20 -6.76 -2.65
N VAL A 24 4.32 -6.46 -3.96
CA VAL A 24 5.15 -7.25 -4.88
C VAL A 24 6.26 -6.43 -5.57
N TRP A 25 6.66 -5.31 -4.99
CA TRP A 25 7.83 -4.56 -5.48
C TRP A 25 9.10 -5.40 -5.42
N GLN A 26 9.92 -5.37 -6.49
CA GLN A 26 11.12 -6.20 -6.62
C GLN A 26 10.84 -7.72 -6.51
N VAL A 27 9.68 -8.15 -6.98
CA VAL A 27 9.39 -9.56 -7.23
C VAL A 27 9.39 -9.78 -8.74
N ASN A 28 10.19 -10.74 -9.20
CA ASN A 28 10.36 -10.98 -10.63
C ASN A 28 9.06 -11.50 -11.28
N GLU A 29 8.80 -11.02 -12.51
CA GLU A 29 7.70 -11.53 -13.33
C GLU A 29 7.83 -13.05 -13.55
N GLY A 30 6.69 -13.72 -13.70
CA GLY A 30 6.59 -15.16 -13.90
C GLY A 30 6.51 -15.94 -12.59
N ARG A 31 7.26 -17.02 -12.47
CA ARG A 31 7.13 -17.98 -11.36
C ARG A 31 7.25 -17.38 -9.96
N GLU A 32 8.11 -16.38 -9.78
CA GLU A 32 8.36 -15.82 -8.46
C GLU A 32 7.16 -15.01 -7.96
N VAL A 33 6.61 -14.11 -8.79
CA VAL A 33 5.43 -13.33 -8.40
C VAL A 33 4.19 -14.20 -8.29
N GLU A 34 4.04 -15.17 -9.20
CA GLU A 34 2.93 -16.13 -9.14
C GLU A 34 2.95 -16.95 -7.85
N ALA A 35 4.12 -17.48 -7.46
CA ALA A 35 4.29 -18.22 -6.22
C ALA A 35 4.01 -17.36 -4.99
N SER A 36 4.52 -16.12 -4.97
CA SER A 36 4.33 -15.19 -3.85
C SER A 36 2.86 -14.81 -3.65
N VAL A 37 2.17 -14.47 -4.74
CA VAL A 37 0.74 -14.12 -4.70
C VAL A 37 -0.10 -15.35 -4.32
N THR A 38 0.21 -16.52 -4.88
CA THR A 38 -0.49 -17.77 -4.54
C THR A 38 -0.34 -18.11 -3.06
N ALA A 39 0.88 -17.99 -2.50
CA ALA A 39 1.14 -18.23 -1.09
C ALA A 39 0.33 -17.25 -0.21
N ALA A 40 0.30 -15.97 -0.56
CA ALA A 40 -0.48 -14.96 0.17
C ALA A 40 -1.99 -15.27 0.14
N LEU A 41 -2.54 -15.55 -1.03
CA LEU A 41 -3.96 -15.87 -1.16
C LEU A 41 -4.35 -17.14 -0.37
N ARG A 42 -3.49 -18.16 -0.37
CA ARG A 42 -3.67 -19.38 0.45
C ARG A 42 -3.57 -19.09 1.95
N ALA A 43 -2.70 -18.17 2.36
CA ALA A 43 -2.58 -17.71 3.74
C ALA A 43 -3.75 -16.81 4.21
N GLY A 44 -4.68 -16.48 3.31
CA GLY A 44 -5.88 -15.70 3.63
C GLY A 44 -5.80 -14.22 3.28
N TYR A 45 -4.70 -13.74 2.69
CA TYR A 45 -4.66 -12.37 2.15
C TYR A 45 -5.75 -12.17 1.09
N ARG A 46 -6.29 -10.97 1.05
CA ARG A 46 -7.29 -10.56 0.05
C ARG A 46 -6.90 -9.26 -0.65
N SER A 47 -5.77 -8.64 -0.28
CA SER A 47 -5.23 -7.44 -0.92
C SER A 47 -3.86 -7.74 -1.53
N ILE A 48 -3.68 -7.38 -2.82
CA ILE A 48 -2.42 -7.49 -3.57
C ILE A 48 -2.11 -6.12 -4.16
N ASP A 49 -0.90 -5.62 -3.86
CA ASP A 49 -0.40 -4.33 -4.34
C ASP A 49 0.73 -4.53 -5.35
N THR A 50 0.50 -4.12 -6.59
CA THR A 50 1.48 -4.07 -7.66
C THR A 50 1.58 -2.66 -8.26
N ALA A 51 2.31 -2.48 -9.35
CA ALA A 51 2.42 -1.25 -10.12
C ALA A 51 2.88 -1.54 -11.55
N ALA A 52 2.52 -0.68 -12.50
CA ALA A 52 3.01 -0.76 -13.87
C ALA A 52 4.55 -0.78 -13.96
N ALA A 53 5.21 0.01 -13.08
CA ALA A 53 6.67 0.08 -13.00
C ALA A 53 7.34 -1.21 -12.53
N TYR A 54 6.63 -2.10 -11.84
CA TYR A 54 7.24 -3.34 -11.32
C TYR A 54 7.41 -4.39 -12.41
N GLY A 55 6.70 -4.26 -13.53
CA GLY A 55 6.79 -5.18 -14.66
C GLY A 55 6.21 -6.57 -14.39
N ASN A 56 5.44 -6.75 -13.31
CA ASN A 56 4.96 -8.04 -12.85
C ASN A 56 3.42 -8.16 -12.80
N GLU A 57 2.70 -7.19 -13.40
CA GLU A 57 1.22 -7.19 -13.40
C GLU A 57 0.64 -8.45 -14.06
N THR A 58 1.30 -8.98 -15.10
CA THR A 58 0.82 -10.18 -15.81
C THR A 58 0.88 -11.42 -14.93
N GLY A 59 1.96 -11.61 -14.18
CA GLY A 59 2.07 -12.73 -13.24
C GLY A 59 1.12 -12.61 -12.06
N VAL A 60 0.90 -11.38 -11.55
CA VAL A 60 -0.14 -11.12 -10.54
C VAL A 60 -1.51 -11.53 -11.07
N GLY A 61 -1.88 -11.12 -12.28
CA GLY A 61 -3.15 -11.49 -12.92
C GLY A 61 -3.31 -12.99 -13.09
N ARG A 62 -2.26 -13.70 -13.53
CA ARG A 62 -2.28 -15.17 -13.64
C ARG A 62 -2.51 -15.85 -12.28
N ALA A 63 -1.83 -15.42 -11.24
CA ALA A 63 -1.99 -15.97 -9.90
C ALA A 63 -3.41 -15.74 -9.35
N ILE A 64 -3.97 -14.55 -9.55
CA ILE A 64 -5.36 -14.23 -9.18
C ILE A 64 -6.32 -15.18 -9.90
N LYS A 65 -6.21 -15.31 -11.20
CA LYS A 65 -7.06 -16.20 -12.01
C LYS A 65 -6.96 -17.66 -11.56
N GLN A 66 -5.76 -18.14 -11.29
CA GLN A 66 -5.50 -19.52 -10.85
C GLN A 66 -5.98 -19.81 -9.43
N SER A 67 -6.13 -18.79 -8.59
CA SER A 67 -6.56 -18.96 -7.20
C SER A 67 -7.98 -19.47 -7.05
N GLY A 68 -8.84 -19.24 -8.05
CA GLY A 68 -10.27 -19.56 -8.01
C GLY A 68 -11.07 -18.71 -7.02
N ILE A 69 -10.45 -17.73 -6.35
CA ILE A 69 -11.13 -16.83 -5.42
C ILE A 69 -12.00 -15.85 -6.24
N PRO A 70 -13.28 -15.67 -5.88
CA PRO A 70 -14.14 -14.71 -6.55
C PRO A 70 -13.50 -13.30 -6.58
N ARG A 71 -13.52 -12.63 -7.75
CA ARG A 71 -12.94 -11.29 -7.92
C ARG A 71 -13.49 -10.29 -6.90
N SER A 72 -14.73 -10.43 -6.49
CA SER A 72 -15.41 -9.58 -5.50
C SER A 72 -14.84 -9.71 -4.08
N GLU A 73 -14.10 -10.78 -3.79
CA GLU A 73 -13.43 -10.98 -2.50
C GLU A 73 -12.00 -10.41 -2.48
N LEU A 74 -11.48 -9.98 -3.63
CA LEU A 74 -10.12 -9.47 -3.77
C LEU A 74 -10.10 -7.94 -3.87
N PHE A 75 -9.06 -7.35 -3.33
CA PHE A 75 -8.73 -5.94 -3.44
C PHE A 75 -7.39 -5.81 -4.17
N ILE A 76 -7.43 -5.32 -5.40
CA ILE A 76 -6.25 -5.25 -6.28
C ILE A 76 -5.87 -3.80 -6.51
N THR A 77 -4.64 -3.47 -6.16
CA THR A 77 -4.04 -2.15 -6.36
C THR A 77 -2.99 -2.20 -7.45
N THR A 78 -3.03 -1.26 -8.38
CA THR A 78 -1.91 -0.95 -9.26
C THR A 78 -1.68 0.55 -9.35
N LYS A 79 -0.58 1.00 -9.99
CA LYS A 79 -0.14 2.39 -9.96
C LYS A 79 0.31 2.84 -11.34
N LEU A 80 -0.06 4.07 -11.69
CA LEU A 80 0.39 4.75 -12.90
C LEU A 80 1.87 5.15 -12.76
N TRP A 81 2.70 4.72 -13.72
CA TRP A 81 4.11 5.07 -13.71
C TRP A 81 4.37 6.49 -14.23
N ASN A 82 5.47 7.07 -13.78
CA ASN A 82 5.88 8.46 -14.05
C ASN A 82 5.90 8.85 -15.52
N ALA A 83 6.30 7.93 -16.41
CA ALA A 83 6.34 8.16 -17.86
C ALA A 83 4.96 8.38 -18.49
N HIS A 84 3.87 8.04 -17.79
CA HIS A 84 2.50 8.07 -18.31
C HIS A 84 1.63 9.16 -17.67
N HIS A 85 2.24 10.16 -17.04
CA HIS A 85 1.50 11.33 -16.54
C HIS A 85 0.87 12.15 -17.66
N GLY A 86 -0.24 12.80 -17.35
CA GLY A 86 -1.09 13.56 -18.26
C GLY A 86 -2.41 12.83 -18.54
N TYR A 87 -3.42 13.56 -19.03
CA TYR A 87 -4.78 13.04 -19.13
C TYR A 87 -4.89 11.81 -20.04
N ASP A 88 -4.59 11.96 -21.34
CA ASP A 88 -4.74 10.87 -22.32
C ASP A 88 -3.77 9.71 -22.08
N ALA A 89 -2.55 10.03 -21.63
CA ALA A 89 -1.54 9.02 -21.32
C ALA A 89 -1.99 8.16 -20.12
N ALA A 90 -2.59 8.77 -19.10
CA ALA A 90 -3.09 8.06 -17.93
C ALA A 90 -4.26 7.12 -18.27
N LEU A 91 -5.18 7.54 -19.15
CA LEU A 91 -6.27 6.67 -19.63
C LEU A 91 -5.72 5.43 -20.35
N ARG A 92 -4.75 5.62 -21.26
CA ARG A 92 -4.11 4.48 -21.96
C ARG A 92 -3.31 3.58 -21.03
N ALA A 93 -2.62 4.15 -20.04
CA ALA A 93 -1.85 3.39 -19.07
C ALA A 93 -2.74 2.52 -18.17
N HIS A 94 -3.89 3.03 -17.77
CA HIS A 94 -4.89 2.25 -17.02
C HIS A 94 -5.37 1.04 -17.82
N GLU A 95 -5.74 1.22 -19.09
CA GLU A 95 -6.14 0.14 -19.99
C GLU A 95 -5.03 -0.90 -20.14
N ALA A 96 -3.78 -0.46 -20.31
CA ALA A 96 -2.64 -1.36 -20.41
C ALA A 96 -2.43 -2.19 -19.13
N SER A 97 -2.65 -1.60 -17.95
CA SER A 97 -2.58 -2.31 -16.67
C SER A 97 -3.70 -3.34 -16.54
N LEU A 98 -4.94 -2.98 -16.87
CA LEU A 98 -6.07 -3.94 -16.87
C LEU A 98 -5.80 -5.13 -17.79
N ASN A 99 -5.30 -4.87 -19.00
CA ASN A 99 -4.98 -5.94 -19.97
C ASN A 99 -3.90 -6.89 -19.43
N LYS A 100 -2.84 -6.37 -18.78
CA LYS A 100 -1.79 -7.19 -18.17
C LYS A 100 -2.32 -8.00 -16.98
N LEU A 101 -3.12 -7.37 -16.11
CA LEU A 101 -3.76 -8.04 -14.98
C LEU A 101 -4.84 -9.04 -15.41
N GLY A 102 -5.39 -8.90 -16.63
CA GLY A 102 -6.54 -9.70 -17.10
C GLY A 102 -7.80 -9.42 -16.29
N LEU A 103 -8.03 -8.17 -15.91
CA LEU A 103 -9.14 -7.73 -15.07
C LEU A 103 -9.97 -6.65 -15.79
N ASP A 104 -11.25 -6.58 -15.45
CA ASP A 104 -12.17 -5.56 -15.98
C ASP A 104 -12.08 -4.23 -15.19
N PHE A 105 -11.64 -4.30 -13.95
CA PHE A 105 -11.44 -3.14 -13.06
C PHE A 105 -10.37 -3.42 -12.00
N VAL A 106 -9.83 -2.35 -11.41
CA VAL A 106 -9.02 -2.41 -10.18
C VAL A 106 -9.76 -1.78 -9.02
N ASP A 107 -9.45 -2.23 -7.79
CA ASP A 107 -10.07 -1.69 -6.58
C ASP A 107 -9.48 -0.35 -6.19
N LEU A 108 -8.17 -0.19 -6.38
CA LEU A 108 -7.45 1.05 -6.11
C LEU A 108 -6.44 1.32 -7.23
N TYR A 109 -6.49 2.54 -7.78
CA TYR A 109 -5.49 3.03 -8.74
C TYR A 109 -4.78 4.24 -8.17
N LEU A 110 -3.45 4.21 -8.15
CA LEU A 110 -2.62 5.26 -7.53
C LEU A 110 -1.77 6.00 -8.56
N ILE A 111 -1.63 7.31 -8.42
CA ILE A 111 -0.50 8.03 -9.00
C ILE A 111 0.74 7.60 -8.22
N HIS A 112 1.75 7.01 -8.89
CA HIS A 112 2.89 6.40 -8.21
C HIS A 112 3.81 7.41 -7.53
N TRP A 113 4.10 8.56 -8.22
CA TRP A 113 4.91 9.65 -7.71
C TRP A 113 4.36 11.00 -8.18
N PRO A 114 4.55 12.08 -7.38
CA PRO A 114 4.03 13.41 -7.72
C PRO A 114 4.92 14.12 -8.74
N VAL A 115 4.95 13.67 -10.00
CA VAL A 115 5.76 14.31 -11.05
C VAL A 115 5.36 15.77 -11.22
N LYS A 116 6.27 16.67 -10.87
CA LYS A 116 6.03 18.12 -10.84
C LYS A 116 5.39 18.64 -12.12
N GLY A 117 4.31 19.40 -11.96
CA GLY A 117 3.57 20.02 -13.06
C GLY A 117 2.70 19.06 -13.87
N LYS A 118 2.61 17.75 -13.52
CA LYS A 118 1.88 16.76 -14.31
C LYS A 118 0.79 16.01 -13.53
N TYR A 119 0.90 15.89 -12.21
CA TYR A 119 0.00 15.06 -11.42
C TYR A 119 -1.46 15.60 -11.39
N LEU A 120 -1.69 16.88 -11.54
CA LEU A 120 -3.06 17.43 -11.57
C LEU A 120 -3.83 16.99 -12.82
N GLU A 121 -3.19 17.04 -14.01
CA GLU A 121 -3.81 16.53 -15.24
C GLU A 121 -4.02 15.00 -15.17
N THR A 122 -3.13 14.29 -14.52
CA THR A 122 -3.26 12.86 -14.25
C THR A 122 -4.43 12.59 -13.31
N TRP A 123 -4.59 13.41 -12.27
CA TRP A 123 -5.71 13.26 -11.32
C TRP A 123 -7.06 13.48 -12.02
N ARG A 124 -7.13 14.44 -12.95
CA ARG A 124 -8.33 14.64 -13.78
C ARG A 124 -8.71 13.40 -14.58
N ALA A 125 -7.73 12.69 -15.13
CA ALA A 125 -7.97 11.40 -15.80
C ALA A 125 -8.47 10.33 -14.82
N PHE A 126 -7.93 10.29 -13.60
CA PHE A 126 -8.37 9.36 -12.55
C PHE A 126 -9.83 9.62 -12.15
N GLU A 127 -10.23 10.88 -12.02
CA GLU A 127 -11.64 11.22 -11.77
C GLU A 127 -12.58 10.75 -12.90
N THR A 128 -12.12 10.83 -14.15
CA THR A 128 -12.89 10.33 -15.31
C THR A 128 -13.08 8.82 -15.20
N LEU A 129 -12.01 8.06 -15.02
CA LEU A 129 -12.05 6.59 -14.87
C LEU A 129 -12.89 6.16 -13.66
N TYR A 130 -12.83 6.92 -12.57
CA TYR A 130 -13.63 6.69 -11.37
C TYR A 130 -15.13 6.90 -11.62
N LYS A 131 -15.50 8.00 -12.30
CA LYS A 131 -16.88 8.30 -12.69
C LYS A 131 -17.47 7.27 -13.68
N GLU A 132 -16.62 6.69 -14.53
CA GLU A 132 -16.98 5.62 -15.45
C GLU A 132 -17.09 4.24 -14.77
N GLY A 133 -16.80 4.15 -13.47
CA GLY A 133 -16.84 2.89 -12.72
C GLY A 133 -15.73 1.89 -13.04
N ARG A 134 -14.68 2.32 -13.73
CA ARG A 134 -13.53 1.49 -14.12
C ARG A 134 -12.53 1.28 -12.98
N ILE A 135 -12.62 2.11 -11.95
CA ILE A 135 -11.82 2.07 -10.72
C ILE A 135 -12.76 2.26 -9.55
N ARG A 136 -12.63 1.44 -8.50
CA ARG A 136 -13.48 1.56 -7.31
C ARG A 136 -13.04 2.67 -6.37
N ALA A 137 -11.71 2.91 -6.26
CA ALA A 137 -11.14 4.01 -5.48
C ALA A 137 -9.90 4.56 -6.17
N ILE A 138 -9.73 5.88 -6.14
CA ILE A 138 -8.56 6.57 -6.66
C ILE A 138 -7.75 7.19 -5.53
N GLY A 139 -6.44 7.16 -5.67
CA GLY A 139 -5.53 7.68 -4.67
C GLY A 139 -4.18 8.07 -5.24
N VAL A 140 -3.27 8.35 -4.34
CA VAL A 140 -1.92 8.80 -4.66
C VAL A 140 -0.89 8.01 -3.88
N SER A 141 0.36 8.05 -4.33
CA SER A 141 1.49 7.48 -3.61
C SER A 141 2.63 8.49 -3.57
N ASN A 142 3.32 8.55 -2.42
CA ASN A 142 4.46 9.45 -2.19
C ASN A 142 4.11 10.95 -2.22
N PHE A 143 2.86 11.32 -1.95
CA PHE A 143 2.46 12.72 -1.90
C PHE A 143 2.75 13.31 -0.51
N HIS A 144 3.49 14.42 -0.48
CA HIS A 144 3.64 15.28 0.68
C HIS A 144 2.41 16.19 0.87
N ILE A 145 2.35 16.92 1.98
CA ILE A 145 1.20 17.78 2.32
C ILE A 145 0.91 18.81 1.22
N HIS A 146 1.95 19.44 0.65
CA HIS A 146 1.74 20.44 -0.41
C HIS A 146 1.19 19.83 -1.70
N HIS A 147 1.64 18.60 -2.10
CA HIS A 147 1.06 17.90 -3.24
C HIS A 147 -0.43 17.53 -3.01
N LEU A 148 -0.77 17.10 -1.77
CA LEU A 148 -2.15 16.81 -1.42
C LEU A 148 -3.01 18.07 -1.45
N ARG A 149 -2.51 19.20 -0.95
CA ARG A 149 -3.21 20.51 -1.03
C ARG A 149 -3.51 20.89 -2.47
N ASP A 150 -2.54 20.78 -3.38
CA ASP A 150 -2.75 21.08 -4.80
C ASP A 150 -3.91 20.28 -5.39
N VAL A 151 -4.03 18.99 -5.03
CA VAL A 151 -5.15 18.15 -5.47
C VAL A 151 -6.47 18.58 -4.82
N LEU A 152 -6.48 18.79 -3.50
CA LEU A 152 -7.67 19.16 -2.73
C LEU A 152 -8.23 20.53 -3.15
N ASP A 153 -7.34 21.48 -3.48
CA ASP A 153 -7.73 22.82 -3.91
C ASP A 153 -8.22 22.85 -5.37
N SER A 154 -7.79 21.87 -6.19
CA SER A 154 -8.10 21.85 -7.62
C SER A 154 -9.27 20.93 -8.01
N PHE A 155 -9.60 19.94 -7.18
CA PHE A 155 -10.57 18.89 -7.53
C PHE A 155 -11.54 18.56 -6.39
N PRO A 156 -12.78 18.20 -6.71
CA PRO A 156 -13.79 17.82 -5.71
C PRO A 156 -13.55 16.43 -5.12
N THR A 157 -12.87 15.55 -5.83
CA THR A 157 -12.62 14.17 -5.36
C THR A 157 -11.39 14.14 -4.48
N VAL A 158 -11.57 13.79 -3.21
CA VAL A 158 -10.49 13.61 -2.24
C VAL A 158 -9.81 12.26 -2.52
N PRO A 159 -8.46 12.18 -2.56
CA PRO A 159 -7.77 10.91 -2.65
C PRO A 159 -8.23 9.95 -1.54
N ALA A 160 -8.60 8.72 -1.91
CA ALA A 160 -9.04 7.73 -0.94
C ALA A 160 -7.88 7.19 -0.11
N VAL A 161 -6.69 7.10 -0.71
CA VAL A 161 -5.46 6.57 -0.12
C VAL A 161 -4.27 7.46 -0.47
N ASN A 162 -3.36 7.64 0.48
CA ASN A 162 -1.98 8.08 0.21
C ASN A 162 -1.03 6.97 0.67
N GLN A 163 -0.40 6.27 -0.27
CA GLN A 163 0.56 5.20 0.01
C GLN A 163 1.97 5.79 0.11
N ILE A 164 2.58 5.72 1.28
CA ILE A 164 3.85 6.39 1.59
C ILE A 164 4.87 5.45 2.22
N GLU A 165 6.16 5.80 2.14
CA GLU A 165 7.16 5.19 3.00
C GLU A 165 6.79 5.45 4.45
N LEU A 166 6.51 4.38 5.20
CA LEU A 166 6.16 4.52 6.60
C LEU A 166 6.61 3.29 7.38
N HIS A 167 7.31 3.52 8.47
CA HIS A 167 7.83 2.51 9.38
C HIS A 167 8.34 3.20 10.67
N PRO A 168 8.75 2.46 11.72
CA PRO A 168 9.18 3.06 12.99
C PRO A 168 10.26 4.14 12.89
N LEU A 169 11.21 4.05 11.93
CA LEU A 169 12.25 5.07 11.72
C LEU A 169 11.78 6.28 10.91
N MET A 170 10.58 6.21 10.29
CA MET A 170 9.95 7.24 9.48
C MET A 170 8.43 7.25 9.71
N ALA A 171 8.00 7.74 10.86
CA ALA A 171 6.60 7.67 11.29
C ALA A 171 5.67 8.71 10.61
N GLN A 172 6.21 9.70 9.91
CA GLN A 172 5.47 10.71 9.12
C GLN A 172 4.26 11.33 9.85
N LYS A 173 4.43 11.71 11.12
CA LYS A 173 3.34 12.12 12.02
C LYS A 173 2.50 13.27 11.47
N GLU A 174 3.14 14.30 10.91
CA GLU A 174 2.45 15.47 10.36
C GLU A 174 1.62 15.12 9.12
N LEU A 175 2.21 14.35 8.20
CA LEU A 175 1.51 13.89 6.99
C LEU A 175 0.33 12.97 7.34
N ARG A 176 0.50 12.07 8.31
CA ARG A 176 -0.58 11.20 8.80
C ARG A 176 -1.71 12.01 9.43
N ALA A 177 -1.39 13.02 10.24
CA ALA A 177 -2.39 13.91 10.83
C ALA A 177 -3.15 14.69 9.75
N PHE A 178 -2.44 15.21 8.74
CA PHE A 178 -3.07 15.87 7.59
C PHE A 178 -4.00 14.93 6.82
N CYS A 179 -3.55 13.72 6.50
CA CYS A 179 -4.37 12.71 5.83
C CYS A 179 -5.64 12.40 6.64
N ALA A 180 -5.51 12.20 7.95
CA ALA A 180 -6.65 11.91 8.83
C ALA A 180 -7.68 13.05 8.85
N GLN A 181 -7.24 14.32 8.87
CA GLN A 181 -8.13 15.49 8.81
C GLN A 181 -8.95 15.55 7.52
N HIS A 182 -8.42 15.02 6.43
CA HIS A 182 -9.08 15.03 5.11
C HIS A 182 -9.73 13.68 4.74
N GLY A 183 -9.78 12.72 5.68
CA GLY A 183 -10.36 11.40 5.42
C GLY A 183 -9.57 10.55 4.42
N ILE A 184 -8.27 10.81 4.26
CA ILE A 184 -7.36 10.07 3.39
C ILE A 184 -6.73 8.92 4.19
N GLN A 185 -6.94 7.68 3.75
CA GLN A 185 -6.31 6.53 4.40
C GLN A 185 -4.82 6.47 4.06
N VAL A 186 -3.99 6.34 5.09
CA VAL A 186 -2.56 6.11 4.91
C VAL A 186 -2.27 4.62 4.75
N GLU A 187 -1.47 4.28 3.75
CA GLU A 187 -0.95 2.94 3.50
C GLU A 187 0.58 2.96 3.51
N ALA A 188 1.19 2.01 4.23
CA ALA A 188 2.64 1.93 4.41
C ALA A 188 3.29 1.01 3.36
N TRP A 189 4.17 1.57 2.52
CA TRP A 189 5.12 0.76 1.78
C TRP A 189 6.46 0.70 2.53
N SER A 190 7.23 -0.38 2.31
CA SER A 190 8.44 -0.74 3.07
C SER A 190 8.24 -0.73 4.60
N PRO A 191 7.13 -1.26 5.13
CA PRO A 191 6.86 -1.23 6.56
C PRO A 191 7.97 -1.90 7.37
N LEU A 192 8.64 -2.89 6.79
CA LEU A 192 9.72 -3.65 7.43
C LEU A 192 11.12 -3.05 7.18
N MET A 193 11.20 -1.75 6.81
CA MET A 193 12.47 -1.00 6.73
C MET A 193 13.53 -1.70 5.86
N GLN A 194 13.12 -2.38 4.78
CA GLN A 194 14.01 -3.19 3.91
C GLN A 194 14.86 -4.20 4.68
N GLY A 195 14.36 -4.70 5.82
CA GLY A 195 15.03 -5.68 6.67
C GLY A 195 15.87 -5.10 7.81
N HIS A 196 15.93 -3.76 7.98
CA HIS A 196 16.63 -3.10 9.09
C HIS A 196 15.84 -3.20 10.41
N LEU A 197 15.57 -4.43 10.86
CA LEU A 197 14.75 -4.74 12.05
C LEU A 197 15.59 -4.96 13.32
N ASP A 198 16.91 -4.91 13.20
CA ASP A 198 17.84 -5.12 14.34
C ASP A 198 17.92 -3.84 15.21
N LEU A 199 16.84 -3.60 15.94
CA LEU A 199 16.70 -2.49 16.87
C LEU A 199 16.40 -3.04 18.26
N PRO A 200 17.18 -2.67 19.32
CA PRO A 200 16.99 -3.22 20.66
C PRO A 200 15.56 -3.07 21.20
N ALA A 201 14.90 -1.97 20.93
CA ALA A 201 13.52 -1.76 21.35
C ALA A 201 12.55 -2.75 20.69
N LEU A 202 12.71 -3.01 19.38
CA LEU A 202 11.88 -4.02 18.67
C LEU A 202 12.16 -5.43 19.19
N ALA A 203 13.42 -5.77 19.43
CA ALA A 203 13.81 -7.07 19.96
C ALA A 203 13.23 -7.31 21.38
N GLY A 204 13.26 -6.29 22.24
CA GLY A 204 12.67 -6.37 23.58
C GLY A 204 11.16 -6.62 23.55
N ILE A 205 10.44 -5.87 22.71
CA ILE A 205 8.99 -6.02 22.53
C ILE A 205 8.66 -7.39 21.89
N ALA A 206 9.43 -7.80 20.88
CA ALA A 206 9.28 -9.10 20.23
C ALA A 206 9.39 -10.26 21.24
N ASN A 207 10.41 -10.23 22.10
CA ASN A 207 10.59 -11.20 23.18
C ASN A 207 9.41 -11.21 24.16
N LYS A 208 8.93 -10.02 24.56
CA LYS A 208 7.78 -9.87 25.47
C LYS A 208 6.51 -10.58 24.95
N HIS A 209 6.28 -10.50 23.65
CA HIS A 209 5.07 -11.06 23.02
C HIS A 209 5.29 -12.44 22.36
N GLY A 210 6.50 -12.99 22.38
CA GLY A 210 6.82 -14.24 21.70
C GLY A 210 6.68 -14.15 20.17
N LYS A 211 6.93 -12.96 19.60
CA LYS A 211 6.79 -12.65 18.17
C LYS A 211 8.13 -12.22 17.57
N SER A 212 8.19 -12.14 16.24
CA SER A 212 9.36 -11.56 15.56
C SER A 212 9.28 -10.01 15.53
N PRO A 213 10.42 -9.31 15.38
CA PRO A 213 10.43 -7.85 15.18
C PRO A 213 9.56 -7.41 13.98
N ALA A 214 9.49 -8.21 12.91
CA ALA A 214 8.62 -7.95 11.77
C ALA A 214 7.14 -7.93 12.17
N GLN A 215 6.69 -8.93 12.93
CA GLN A 215 5.33 -9.00 13.44
C GLN A 215 4.99 -7.82 14.36
N VAL A 216 5.94 -7.41 15.21
CA VAL A 216 5.78 -6.23 16.08
C VAL A 216 5.56 -4.95 15.26
N VAL A 217 6.35 -4.73 14.22
CA VAL A 217 6.20 -3.55 13.35
C VAL A 217 4.86 -3.57 12.61
N LEU A 218 4.47 -4.70 12.04
CA LEU A 218 3.19 -4.83 11.34
C LEU A 218 2.00 -4.64 12.29
N ARG A 219 2.09 -5.14 13.52
CA ARG A 219 1.06 -4.90 14.55
C ARG A 219 0.98 -3.42 14.95
N TRP A 220 2.13 -2.74 15.05
CA TRP A 220 2.18 -1.30 15.30
C TRP A 220 1.51 -0.49 14.17
N ASP A 221 1.75 -0.82 12.89
CA ASP A 221 1.04 -0.20 11.76
C ASP A 221 -0.47 -0.34 11.93
N LEU A 222 -0.93 -1.57 12.14
CA LEU A 222 -2.35 -1.87 12.28
C LEU A 222 -2.99 -1.11 13.46
N GLN A 223 -2.35 -1.13 14.64
CA GLN A 223 -2.87 -0.42 15.82
C GLN A 223 -2.80 1.11 15.67
N SER A 224 -1.90 1.60 14.81
CA SER A 224 -1.82 3.01 14.43
C SER A 224 -2.83 3.44 13.36
N GLY A 225 -3.73 2.53 12.93
CA GLY A 225 -4.74 2.80 11.89
C GLY A 225 -4.18 2.85 10.47
N ILE A 226 -2.97 2.34 10.27
CA ILE A 226 -2.27 2.29 8.97
C ILE A 226 -2.61 0.98 8.28
N VAL A 227 -2.88 1.04 6.97
CA VAL A 227 -2.88 -0.15 6.10
C VAL A 227 -1.44 -0.49 5.78
N THR A 228 -1.06 -1.77 5.77
CA THR A 228 0.33 -2.17 5.59
C THR A 228 0.48 -3.27 4.53
N ILE A 229 1.51 -3.15 3.67
CA ILE A 229 1.75 -4.06 2.54
C ILE A 229 3.17 -4.63 2.56
N PRO A 230 3.51 -5.47 3.56
CA PRO A 230 4.81 -6.13 3.60
C PRO A 230 5.05 -6.96 2.34
N LYS A 231 6.30 -6.95 1.85
CA LYS A 231 6.74 -7.74 0.69
C LYS A 231 7.54 -8.96 1.17
N SER A 232 7.25 -10.12 0.61
CA SER A 232 8.12 -11.29 0.70
C SER A 232 7.93 -12.21 -0.51
N VAL A 233 9.01 -12.91 -0.90
CA VAL A 233 8.99 -14.01 -1.86
C VAL A 233 9.05 -15.38 -1.17
N HIS A 234 9.21 -15.40 0.15
CA HIS A 234 9.30 -16.62 0.95
C HIS A 234 7.94 -16.91 1.59
N GLU A 235 7.32 -18.03 1.23
CA GLU A 235 6.02 -18.47 1.75
C GLU A 235 5.97 -18.43 3.28
N ARG A 236 7.01 -18.96 3.96
CA ARG A 236 7.10 -18.93 5.43
C ARG A 236 6.95 -17.50 5.98
N ARG A 237 7.64 -16.51 5.39
CA ARG A 237 7.55 -15.11 5.84
C ARG A 237 6.21 -14.48 5.51
N ILE A 238 5.59 -14.85 4.39
CA ILE A 238 4.24 -14.39 4.03
C ILE A 238 3.24 -14.85 5.10
N ILE A 239 3.31 -16.11 5.52
CA ILE A 239 2.46 -16.67 6.58
C ILE A 239 2.77 -16.00 7.92
N GLU A 240 4.06 -15.86 8.29
CA GLU A 240 4.50 -15.21 9.53
C GLU A 240 4.01 -13.76 9.63
N ASN A 241 4.10 -12.99 8.55
CA ASN A 241 3.62 -11.61 8.50
C ASN A 241 2.09 -11.51 8.71
N ALA A 242 1.32 -12.53 8.35
CA ALA A 242 -0.12 -12.59 8.59
C ALA A 242 -0.48 -12.95 10.04
N ASP A 243 0.45 -13.52 10.81
CA ASP A 243 0.24 -13.96 12.18
C ASP A 243 0.50 -12.82 13.19
N VAL A 244 -0.33 -11.76 13.11
CA VAL A 244 -0.19 -10.52 13.90
C VAL A 244 -1.49 -10.12 14.63
N PHE A 245 -2.48 -11.01 14.65
CA PHE A 245 -3.82 -10.70 15.18
C PHE A 245 -4.09 -11.31 16.54
N ASP A 246 -3.21 -12.15 17.06
CA ASP A 246 -3.33 -12.90 18.31
C ASP A 246 -2.66 -12.22 19.52
N PHE A 247 -2.05 -11.04 19.31
CA PHE A 247 -1.43 -10.24 20.37
C PHE A 247 -1.74 -8.76 20.20
N GLU A 248 -1.52 -7.96 21.24
CA GLU A 248 -1.73 -6.52 21.24
C GLU A 248 -0.53 -5.81 21.89
N LEU A 249 -0.04 -4.76 21.24
CA LEU A 249 0.96 -3.87 21.80
C LEU A 249 0.30 -2.94 22.80
N ASP A 250 0.81 -2.89 24.02
CA ASP A 250 0.31 -1.96 25.03
C ASP A 250 0.81 -0.52 24.79
N ALA A 251 0.35 0.42 25.63
CA ALA A 251 0.71 1.83 25.48
C ALA A 251 2.23 2.07 25.59
N SER A 252 2.93 1.28 26.42
CA SER A 252 4.39 1.40 26.59
C SER A 252 5.14 0.87 25.35
N ASP A 253 4.67 -0.24 24.76
CA ASP A 253 5.22 -0.77 23.52
C ASP A 253 5.05 0.23 22.37
N MET A 254 3.82 0.76 22.21
CA MET A 254 3.51 1.77 21.19
C MET A 254 4.38 3.04 21.37
N ALA A 255 4.56 3.51 22.59
CA ALA A 255 5.41 4.66 22.88
C ALA A 255 6.88 4.39 22.55
N ALA A 256 7.40 3.20 22.89
CA ALA A 256 8.77 2.80 22.60
C ALA A 256 9.03 2.73 21.09
N ILE A 257 8.10 2.18 20.31
CA ILE A 257 8.19 2.12 18.84
C ILE A 257 8.11 3.54 18.26
N ASN A 258 7.17 4.37 18.70
CA ASN A 258 7.02 5.76 18.25
C ASN A 258 8.26 6.64 18.56
N ALA A 259 9.03 6.29 19.59
CA ALA A 259 10.29 6.98 19.93
C ALA A 259 11.46 6.62 19.01
N LEU A 260 11.31 5.61 18.14
CA LEU A 260 12.33 5.24 17.14
C LEU A 260 12.38 6.19 15.95
N ASP A 261 11.37 7.05 15.78
CA ASP A 261 11.28 7.98 14.66
C ASP A 261 12.50 8.90 14.57
N ARG A 262 13.16 8.90 13.42
CA ARG A 262 14.36 9.72 13.12
C ARG A 262 14.21 10.46 11.78
N GLY A 263 13.06 10.38 11.12
CA GLY A 263 12.88 10.89 9.76
C GLY A 263 13.76 10.17 8.74
N ARG A 264 14.20 8.94 9.04
CA ARG A 264 15.14 8.20 8.18
C ARG A 264 14.41 7.50 7.04
N ARG A 265 14.65 7.94 5.81
CA ARG A 265 14.20 7.30 4.57
C ARG A 265 15.11 6.15 4.14
N PHE A 266 14.54 5.15 3.51
CA PHE A 266 15.22 4.13 2.72
C PHE A 266 14.91 4.25 1.23
N GLY A 267 13.81 4.89 0.87
CA GLY A 267 13.40 5.20 -0.49
C GLY A 267 13.73 6.65 -0.90
N PRO A 268 13.42 7.03 -2.14
CA PRO A 268 13.61 8.39 -2.64
C PRO A 268 12.72 9.41 -1.91
N ASP A 269 13.20 10.66 -1.85
CA ASP A 269 12.40 11.78 -1.40
C ASP A 269 11.42 12.22 -2.50
N PRO A 270 10.10 12.30 -2.22
CA PRO A 270 9.11 12.75 -3.18
C PRO A 270 9.31 14.14 -3.80
N ASP A 271 10.07 15.02 -3.13
CA ASP A 271 10.42 16.34 -3.67
C ASP A 271 11.71 16.34 -4.49
N ASN A 272 12.53 15.27 -4.43
CA ASN A 272 13.86 15.19 -4.99
C ASN A 272 14.11 13.85 -5.71
N PHE A 273 13.16 13.35 -6.49
CA PHE A 273 13.37 12.18 -7.34
C PHE A 273 13.54 12.60 -8.81
N ASN A 274 14.28 11.81 -9.59
CA ASN A 274 14.65 12.11 -10.98
C ASN A 274 14.57 10.89 -11.91
N PHE A 275 13.60 10.00 -11.69
CA PHE A 275 13.37 8.78 -12.48
C PHE A 275 11.97 8.72 -13.06
#